data_be86b50eef049f05f81cf91d6566b631
#
_entry.id   be86b50eef049f05f81cf91d6566b631
#
_cell.length_a   1.000
_cell.length_b   1.000
_cell.length_c   1.000
_cell.angle_alpha   90.00
_cell.angle_beta   90.00
_cell.angle_gamma   90.00
#
_symmetry.space_group_name_H-M   'P 1'
#
loop_
_entity.id
_entity.type
_entity.pdbx_description
1 polymer ?
#
loop_
_entity_poly.entity_id
_entity_poly.type
_entity_poly.pdbx_seq_one_letter_code
_entity_poly.pdbx_strand_id
1 'polypeptide(L)'
;MNKLQAAYVTGNAHKWLCTPKGSAFLYIREDRRTLIRPLSISHGASVDGNINEKIRLEFDWTGTQDPTPWLCIPKSIEFVGSLSDKGWEGIMNHNTNLAISARNTILEVLQTPKLCPDSMIVGLSAVLLPNDNVPLTSALEADPFHTLLYEKYNIQVPVFAWAHHNRRYLRTASFLYNSLEEYQYLAEVLEKEI
;
A
#
# COMPACT_ATOMS: atom_id res chain seq x y z
N MET A 1 -17.85 -2.44 -1.06
CA MET A 1 -18.20 -1.66 0.13
C MET A 1 -19.39 -2.29 0.88
N ASN A 2 -20.49 -2.58 0.22
CA ASN A 2 -21.70 -3.09 0.90
C ASN A 2 -21.52 -4.38 1.70
N LYS A 3 -20.63 -5.29 1.27
CA LYS A 3 -20.35 -6.54 2.02
C LYS A 3 -19.58 -6.31 3.32
N LEU A 4 -18.71 -5.31 3.36
CA LEU A 4 -17.86 -5.02 4.53
C LEU A 4 -18.57 -4.22 5.62
N GLN A 5 -19.66 -3.53 5.28
CA GLN A 5 -20.39 -2.61 6.19
C GLN A 5 -19.47 -1.58 6.91
N ALA A 6 -18.31 -1.30 6.32
CA ALA A 6 -17.33 -0.36 6.89
C ALA A 6 -17.93 1.04 7.00
N ALA A 7 -17.68 1.72 8.12
CA ALA A 7 -18.11 3.09 8.34
C ALA A 7 -17.36 4.07 7.43
N TYR A 8 -16.08 3.84 7.26
CA TYR A 8 -15.18 4.62 6.42
C TYR A 8 -14.25 3.69 5.65
N VAL A 9 -13.97 4.00 4.38
CA VAL A 9 -12.94 3.31 3.58
C VAL A 9 -12.15 4.36 2.83
N THR A 10 -10.84 4.28 2.90
CA THR A 10 -9.93 5.17 2.17
C THR A 10 -8.82 4.38 1.51
N GLY A 11 -8.28 4.91 0.44
CA GLY A 11 -7.17 4.33 -0.27
C GLY A 11 -6.44 5.35 -1.15
N ASN A 12 -5.13 5.15 -1.30
CA ASN A 12 -4.30 5.99 -2.14
C ASN A 12 -4.34 5.50 -3.59
N ALA A 13 -4.99 6.26 -4.46
CA ALA A 13 -5.05 5.95 -5.89
C ALA A 13 -3.66 6.04 -6.57
N HIS A 14 -2.79 6.92 -6.05
CA HIS A 14 -1.41 7.06 -6.55
C HIS A 14 -0.47 5.89 -6.20
N LYS A 15 -0.97 4.79 -5.65
CA LYS A 15 -0.21 3.56 -5.42
C LYS A 15 -0.63 2.52 -6.46
N TRP A 16 -1.58 1.69 -6.14
CA TRP A 16 -1.98 0.54 -6.97
C TRP A 16 -2.74 0.89 -8.25
N LEU A 17 -3.36 2.07 -8.33
CA LEU A 17 -3.97 2.59 -9.55
C LEU A 17 -2.99 3.38 -10.44
N CYS A 18 -1.74 3.59 -10.00
CA CYS A 18 -0.71 4.28 -10.75
C CYS A 18 -1.10 5.69 -11.23
N THR A 19 -1.94 6.40 -10.48
CA THR A 19 -2.25 7.80 -10.76
C THR A 19 -1.10 8.72 -10.33
N PRO A 20 -1.05 9.98 -10.77
CA PRO A 20 -0.12 10.95 -10.22
C PRO A 20 -0.25 11.08 -8.71
N LYS A 21 0.85 11.41 -8.03
CA LYS A 21 0.92 11.55 -6.58
C LYS A 21 -0.10 12.58 -6.07
N GLY A 22 -0.69 12.32 -4.89
CA GLY A 22 -1.65 13.20 -4.24
C GLY A 22 -3.11 12.76 -4.39
N SER A 23 -3.42 11.75 -5.21
CA SER A 23 -4.77 11.22 -5.35
C SER A 23 -5.10 10.13 -4.33
N ALA A 24 -6.30 10.22 -3.79
CA ALA A 24 -6.87 9.25 -2.88
C ALA A 24 -8.41 9.27 -3.00
N PHE A 25 -9.07 8.29 -2.41
CA PHE A 25 -10.53 8.30 -2.27
C PHE A 25 -10.93 8.13 -0.80
N LEU A 26 -12.09 8.66 -0.47
CA LEU A 26 -12.74 8.48 0.82
C LEU A 26 -14.19 8.06 0.59
N TYR A 27 -14.55 6.88 1.09
CA TYR A 27 -15.93 6.44 1.20
C TYR A 27 -16.41 6.66 2.63
N ILE A 28 -17.61 7.23 2.76
CA ILE A 28 -18.25 7.48 4.04
C ILE A 28 -19.65 6.85 3.99
N ARG A 29 -19.91 5.92 4.89
CA ARG A 29 -21.23 5.32 5.01
C ARG A 29 -22.25 6.40 5.41
N GLU A 30 -23.46 6.33 4.87
CA GLU A 30 -24.45 7.39 4.95
C GLU A 30 -24.75 7.85 6.40
N ASP A 31 -24.89 6.90 7.33
CA ASP A 31 -25.14 7.16 8.74
C ASP A 31 -23.95 7.83 9.48
N ARG A 32 -22.81 7.98 8.80
CA ARG A 32 -21.58 8.59 9.35
C ARG A 32 -21.26 9.96 8.75
N ARG A 33 -21.99 10.39 7.71
CA ARG A 33 -21.69 11.64 7.00
C ARG A 33 -21.80 12.89 7.88
N THR A 34 -22.64 12.87 8.91
CA THR A 34 -22.79 13.99 9.86
C THR A 34 -21.70 14.06 10.90
N LEU A 35 -20.89 13.01 11.05
CA LEU A 35 -19.91 12.88 12.13
C LEU A 35 -18.50 13.34 11.75
N ILE A 36 -18.26 13.65 10.47
CA ILE A 36 -16.94 14.05 9.99
C ILE A 36 -16.99 15.31 9.16
N ARG A 37 -15.88 16.03 9.18
CA ARG A 37 -15.63 17.21 8.35
C ARG A 37 -14.18 17.17 7.86
N PRO A 38 -13.86 17.83 6.71
CA PRO A 38 -12.48 17.97 6.27
C PRO A 38 -11.69 18.84 7.26
N LEU A 39 -10.37 18.61 7.31
CA LEU A 39 -9.48 19.44 8.14
C LEU A 39 -9.41 20.88 7.65
N SER A 40 -9.54 21.10 6.33
CA SER A 40 -9.58 22.44 5.73
C SER A 40 -11.02 22.90 5.60
N ILE A 41 -11.35 24.03 6.21
CA ILE A 41 -12.65 24.70 6.05
C ILE A 41 -12.63 25.45 4.73
N SER A 42 -13.51 25.09 3.81
CA SER A 42 -13.65 25.71 2.50
C SER A 42 -14.98 26.43 2.35
N HIS A 43 -15.22 27.00 1.17
CA HIS A 43 -16.50 27.67 0.83
C HIS A 43 -17.71 26.75 1.02
N GLY A 44 -17.57 25.45 0.84
CA GLY A 44 -18.63 24.46 1.07
C GLY A 44 -19.19 24.47 2.50
N ALA A 45 -18.38 24.89 3.47
CA ALA A 45 -18.80 24.97 4.87
C ALA A 45 -19.91 26.01 5.13
N SER A 46 -19.96 27.06 4.32
CA SER A 46 -20.93 28.17 4.43
C SER A 46 -22.20 27.97 3.57
N VAL A 47 -22.26 26.86 2.82
CA VAL A 47 -23.41 26.54 1.98
C VAL A 47 -24.44 25.73 2.75
N ASP A 48 -25.69 26.16 2.74
CA ASP A 48 -26.81 25.38 3.24
C ASP A 48 -27.22 24.32 2.22
N GLY A 49 -27.57 23.13 2.70
CA GLY A 49 -27.98 22.03 1.84
C GLY A 49 -28.25 20.76 2.63
N ASN A 50 -28.75 19.74 1.95
CA ASN A 50 -28.86 18.41 2.58
C ASN A 50 -27.47 17.80 2.82
N ILE A 51 -27.38 16.86 3.73
CA ILE A 51 -26.10 16.31 4.16
C ILE A 51 -25.30 15.67 3.02
N ASN A 52 -25.95 15.11 2.01
CA ASN A 52 -25.27 14.46 0.89
C ASN A 52 -24.61 15.49 -0.05
N GLU A 53 -25.26 16.62 -0.27
CA GLU A 53 -24.73 17.75 -1.04
C GLU A 53 -23.61 18.44 -0.24
N LYS A 54 -23.88 18.72 1.03
CA LYS A 54 -22.94 19.43 1.89
C LYS A 54 -21.60 18.70 2.04
N ILE A 55 -21.61 17.37 2.22
CA ILE A 55 -20.38 16.61 2.36
C ILE A 55 -19.53 16.67 1.08
N ARG A 56 -20.18 16.65 -0.10
CA ARG A 56 -19.45 16.81 -1.36
C ARG A 56 -18.86 18.20 -1.50
N LEU A 57 -19.64 19.23 -1.20
CA LEU A 57 -19.16 20.62 -1.24
C LEU A 57 -17.97 20.87 -0.31
N GLU A 58 -17.97 20.25 0.86
CA GLU A 58 -16.87 20.40 1.83
C GLU A 58 -15.64 19.57 1.49
N PHE A 59 -15.81 18.35 0.98
CA PHE A 59 -14.70 17.40 0.73
C PHE A 59 -14.16 17.45 -0.70
N ASP A 60 -15.01 17.69 -1.72
CA ASP A 60 -14.57 17.67 -3.12
C ASP A 60 -13.72 18.92 -3.47
N TRP A 61 -13.88 20.01 -2.73
CA TRP A 61 -13.06 21.21 -2.91
C TRP A 61 -12.64 21.80 -1.57
N THR A 62 -11.43 21.47 -1.14
CA THR A 62 -10.86 21.94 0.14
C THR A 62 -10.01 23.20 0.02
N GLY A 63 -9.93 23.79 -1.14
CA GLY A 63 -9.15 25.00 -1.48
C GLY A 63 -8.47 24.85 -2.84
N THR A 64 -7.80 25.92 -3.30
CA THR A 64 -7.12 25.93 -4.59
C THR A 64 -5.92 25.01 -4.56
N GLN A 65 -5.95 23.95 -5.36
CA GLN A 65 -4.89 22.98 -5.52
C GLN A 65 -4.95 22.37 -6.92
N ASP A 66 -3.90 21.67 -7.34
CA ASP A 66 -3.88 20.97 -8.62
C ASP A 66 -4.84 19.77 -8.61
N PRO A 67 -5.89 19.75 -9.44
CA PRO A 67 -6.85 18.65 -9.51
C PRO A 67 -6.38 17.48 -10.36
N THR A 68 -5.28 17.61 -11.10
CA THR A 68 -4.76 16.61 -12.06
C THR A 68 -4.69 15.19 -11.48
N PRO A 69 -4.18 14.98 -10.23
CA PRO A 69 -4.04 13.62 -9.70
C PRO A 69 -5.35 12.85 -9.62
N TRP A 70 -6.44 13.46 -9.17
CA TRP A 70 -7.72 12.73 -9.08
C TRP A 70 -8.52 12.74 -10.39
N LEU A 71 -8.30 13.72 -11.29
CA LEU A 71 -8.89 13.71 -12.62
C LEU A 71 -8.34 12.57 -13.49
N CYS A 72 -7.11 12.10 -13.21
CA CYS A 72 -6.52 10.95 -13.88
C CYS A 72 -7.08 9.59 -13.43
N ILE A 73 -7.82 9.50 -12.32
CA ILE A 73 -8.30 8.22 -11.77
C ILE A 73 -9.10 7.40 -12.79
N PRO A 74 -10.10 7.94 -13.51
CA PRO A 74 -10.85 7.16 -14.50
C PRO A 74 -9.96 6.60 -15.61
N LYS A 75 -9.02 7.41 -16.11
CA LYS A 75 -8.09 6.97 -17.16
C LYS A 75 -7.12 5.92 -16.67
N SER A 76 -6.67 6.03 -15.43
CA SER A 76 -5.79 5.03 -14.81
C SER A 76 -6.52 3.69 -14.61
N ILE A 77 -7.78 3.71 -14.19
CA ILE A 77 -8.60 2.49 -14.08
C ILE A 77 -8.73 1.79 -15.44
N GLU A 78 -9.04 2.55 -16.49
CA GLU A 78 -9.14 2.04 -17.85
C GLU A 78 -7.80 1.46 -18.34
N PHE A 79 -6.74 2.26 -18.25
CA PHE A 79 -5.41 1.89 -18.75
C PHE A 79 -4.84 0.68 -18.03
N VAL A 80 -4.78 0.70 -16.70
CA VAL A 80 -4.22 -0.44 -15.94
C VAL A 80 -5.07 -1.68 -16.16
N GLY A 81 -6.41 -1.55 -16.17
CA GLY A 81 -7.30 -2.68 -16.46
C GLY A 81 -7.09 -3.29 -17.84
N SER A 82 -6.61 -2.52 -18.82
CA SER A 82 -6.31 -3.01 -20.18
C SER A 82 -5.00 -3.79 -20.30
N LEU A 83 -4.14 -3.79 -19.27
CA LEU A 83 -2.86 -4.50 -19.28
C LEU A 83 -2.99 -6.01 -19.10
N SER A 84 -4.19 -6.51 -18.86
CA SER A 84 -4.49 -7.94 -18.79
C SER A 84 -5.74 -8.28 -19.60
N ASP A 85 -5.72 -9.37 -20.34
CA ASP A 85 -6.89 -9.88 -21.11
C ASP A 85 -8.09 -10.18 -20.21
N LYS A 86 -7.86 -10.46 -18.93
CA LYS A 86 -8.87 -10.67 -17.90
C LYS A 86 -9.18 -9.40 -17.08
N GLY A 87 -8.71 -8.24 -17.53
CA GLY A 87 -8.89 -6.98 -16.84
C GLY A 87 -8.34 -6.99 -15.40
N TRP A 88 -9.00 -6.25 -14.53
CA TRP A 88 -8.59 -6.12 -13.13
C TRP A 88 -8.55 -7.43 -12.35
N GLU A 89 -9.42 -8.39 -12.67
CA GLU A 89 -9.40 -9.70 -12.03
C GLU A 89 -8.09 -10.44 -12.33
N GLY A 90 -7.65 -10.41 -13.59
CA GLY A 90 -6.36 -10.98 -13.98
C GLY A 90 -5.19 -10.34 -13.27
N ILE A 91 -5.19 -9.00 -13.16
CA ILE A 91 -4.16 -8.24 -12.47
C ILE A 91 -4.11 -8.57 -10.98
N MET A 92 -5.26 -8.57 -10.31
CA MET A 92 -5.34 -8.89 -8.88
C MET A 92 -4.86 -10.32 -8.59
N ASN A 93 -5.25 -11.28 -9.42
CA ASN A 93 -4.81 -12.67 -9.28
C ASN A 93 -3.29 -12.81 -9.52
N HIS A 94 -2.74 -12.13 -10.54
CA HIS A 94 -1.31 -12.10 -10.80
C HIS A 94 -0.55 -11.54 -9.59
N ASN A 95 -0.94 -10.37 -9.11
CA ASN A 95 -0.28 -9.71 -7.97
C ASN A 95 -0.31 -10.58 -6.70
N THR A 96 -1.46 -11.22 -6.43
CA THR A 96 -1.61 -12.12 -5.27
C THR A 96 -0.70 -13.34 -5.38
N ASN A 97 -0.70 -14.01 -6.53
CA ASN A 97 0.12 -15.20 -6.75
C ASN A 97 1.61 -14.85 -6.68
N LEU A 98 2.03 -13.75 -7.29
CA LEU A 98 3.41 -13.29 -7.24
C LEU A 98 3.82 -12.93 -5.81
N ALA A 99 2.96 -12.24 -5.04
CA ALA A 99 3.26 -11.89 -3.64
C ALA A 99 3.40 -13.14 -2.74
N ILE A 100 2.56 -14.16 -2.96
CA ILE A 100 2.66 -15.43 -2.24
C ILE A 100 3.95 -16.17 -2.60
N SER A 101 4.28 -16.27 -3.90
CA SER A 101 5.51 -16.90 -4.38
C SER A 101 6.75 -16.18 -3.84
N ALA A 102 6.79 -14.85 -3.96
CA ALA A 102 7.88 -14.01 -3.44
C ALA A 102 8.10 -14.23 -1.94
N ARG A 103 7.02 -14.20 -1.15
CA ARG A 103 7.11 -14.47 0.28
C ARG A 103 7.65 -15.87 0.57
N ASN A 104 7.17 -16.89 -0.13
CA ASN A 104 7.60 -18.26 0.10
C ASN A 104 9.09 -18.44 -0.25
N THR A 105 9.55 -17.89 -1.38
CA THR A 105 10.97 -17.88 -1.76
C THR A 105 11.85 -17.25 -0.67
N ILE A 106 11.45 -16.12 -0.11
CA ILE A 106 12.19 -15.47 0.97
C ILE A 106 12.17 -16.31 2.27
N LEU A 107 11.02 -16.89 2.60
CA LEU A 107 10.90 -17.72 3.81
C LEU A 107 11.70 -19.03 3.73
N GLU A 108 11.92 -19.58 2.54
CA GLU A 108 12.80 -20.74 2.34
C GLU A 108 14.24 -20.47 2.77
N VAL A 109 14.71 -19.24 2.58
CA VAL A 109 16.04 -18.80 3.00
C VAL A 109 16.05 -18.39 4.47
N LEU A 110 15.13 -17.54 4.88
CA LEU A 110 15.11 -16.99 6.25
C LEU A 110 14.72 -18.01 7.33
N GLN A 111 14.03 -19.10 6.96
CA GLN A 111 13.50 -20.11 7.87
C GLN A 111 12.64 -19.53 9.00
N THR A 112 12.02 -18.37 8.75
CA THR A 112 11.11 -17.71 9.71
C THR A 112 9.64 -18.07 9.43
N PRO A 113 8.76 -18.00 10.44
CA PRO A 113 7.38 -18.44 10.27
C PRO A 113 6.56 -17.49 9.38
N LYS A 114 5.56 -18.03 8.69
CA LYS A 114 4.54 -17.23 8.02
C LYS A 114 3.81 -16.37 9.05
N LEU A 115 3.71 -15.07 8.78
CA LEU A 115 3.02 -14.11 9.66
C LEU A 115 1.48 -14.16 9.51
N CYS A 116 1.01 -14.63 8.36
CA CYS A 116 -0.43 -14.77 8.08
C CYS A 116 -0.67 -15.88 7.04
N PRO A 117 -1.88 -16.43 6.96
CA PRO A 117 -2.25 -17.40 5.93
C PRO A 117 -2.25 -16.73 4.53
N ASP A 118 -2.09 -17.54 3.48
CA ASP A 118 -2.04 -17.09 2.08
C ASP A 118 -3.30 -16.32 1.67
N SER A 119 -4.45 -16.68 2.23
CA SER A 119 -5.74 -16.02 1.98
C SER A 119 -5.81 -14.56 2.45
N MET A 120 -4.85 -14.09 3.24
CA MET A 120 -4.75 -12.70 3.69
C MET A 120 -3.75 -11.88 2.84
N ILE A 121 -3.08 -12.51 1.88
CA ILE A 121 -2.15 -11.83 0.97
C ILE A 121 -2.94 -11.34 -0.26
N VAL A 122 -2.70 -10.10 -0.64
CA VAL A 122 -3.26 -9.52 -1.88
C VAL A 122 -2.13 -9.12 -2.84
N GLY A 123 -1.30 -8.16 -2.49
CA GLY A 123 -0.19 -7.70 -3.33
C GLY A 123 0.99 -7.24 -2.48
N LEU A 124 0.86 -7.35 -1.15
CA LEU A 124 1.91 -7.05 -0.19
C LEU A 124 2.13 -8.25 0.70
N SER A 125 3.37 -8.54 1.01
CA SER A 125 3.72 -9.49 2.06
C SER A 125 4.81 -8.95 2.97
N ALA A 126 4.82 -9.39 4.21
CA ALA A 126 5.88 -9.10 5.15
C ALA A 126 6.46 -10.41 5.68
N VAL A 127 7.76 -10.41 5.90
CA VAL A 127 8.48 -11.51 6.53
C VAL A 127 9.20 -10.99 7.75
N LEU A 128 9.33 -11.84 8.76
CA LEU A 128 10.12 -11.56 9.95
C LEU A 128 11.60 -11.78 9.59
N LEU A 129 12.44 -10.79 9.89
CA LEU A 129 13.88 -10.99 9.84
C LEU A 129 14.34 -11.75 11.10
N PRO A 130 15.38 -12.60 11.01
CA PRO A 130 16.01 -13.18 12.18
C PRO A 130 16.38 -12.12 13.21
N ASN A 131 16.37 -12.50 14.49
CA ASN A 131 16.73 -11.57 15.57
C ASN A 131 18.26 -11.50 15.68
N ASP A 132 18.82 -10.43 15.16
CA ASP A 132 20.27 -10.18 15.07
C ASP A 132 20.79 -9.21 16.15
N ASN A 133 19.98 -8.90 17.17
CA ASN A 133 20.28 -7.94 18.23
C ASN A 133 20.62 -6.52 17.74
N VAL A 134 20.23 -6.17 16.51
CA VAL A 134 20.38 -4.81 15.99
C VAL A 134 19.44 -3.88 16.77
N PRO A 135 19.94 -2.76 17.30
CA PRO A 135 19.07 -1.78 17.94
C PRO A 135 17.96 -1.31 16.99
N LEU A 136 16.73 -1.24 17.51
CA LEU A 136 15.63 -0.72 16.73
C LEU A 136 15.83 0.76 16.43
N THR A 137 15.75 1.12 15.16
CA THR A 137 15.73 2.51 14.72
C THR A 137 14.38 3.15 15.04
N SER A 138 14.36 4.46 15.15
CA SER A 138 13.10 5.19 15.25
C SER A 138 12.30 5.07 13.94
N ALA A 139 11.00 5.32 13.98
CA ALA A 139 10.16 5.31 12.78
C ALA A 139 10.57 6.37 11.72
N LEU A 140 11.44 7.30 12.09
CA LEU A 140 11.95 8.37 11.23
C LEU A 140 13.33 8.05 10.62
N GLU A 141 13.98 6.99 11.07
CA GLU A 141 15.30 6.57 10.59
C GLU A 141 15.18 5.33 9.72
N ALA A 142 15.92 5.31 8.63
CA ALA A 142 16.03 4.11 7.81
C ALA A 142 16.80 3.03 8.58
N ASP A 143 16.28 1.79 8.55
CA ASP A 143 17.00 0.65 9.08
C ASP A 143 18.35 0.49 8.33
N PRO A 144 19.48 0.29 9.02
CA PRO A 144 20.78 0.12 8.36
C PRO A 144 20.78 -0.99 7.31
N PHE A 145 20.01 -2.05 7.51
CA PHE A 145 19.89 -3.12 6.54
C PHE A 145 19.15 -2.69 5.25
N HIS A 146 18.14 -1.82 5.37
CA HIS A 146 17.53 -1.18 4.20
C HIS A 146 18.56 -0.41 3.38
N THR A 147 19.40 0.38 4.05
CA THR A 147 20.48 1.15 3.40
C THR A 147 21.49 0.24 2.72
N LEU A 148 21.92 -0.84 3.38
CA LEU A 148 22.82 -1.85 2.82
C LEU A 148 22.24 -2.51 1.56
N LEU A 149 20.97 -2.91 1.59
CA LEU A 149 20.29 -3.51 0.44
C LEU A 149 20.25 -2.55 -0.75
N TYR A 150 19.96 -1.28 -0.48
CA TYR A 150 19.88 -0.25 -1.51
C TYR A 150 21.25 0.07 -2.11
N GLU A 151 22.24 0.40 -1.29
CA GLU A 151 23.54 0.90 -1.75
C GLU A 151 24.43 -0.20 -2.37
N LYS A 152 24.40 -1.40 -1.80
CA LYS A 152 25.28 -2.50 -2.24
C LYS A 152 24.66 -3.39 -3.32
N TYR A 153 23.33 -3.57 -3.27
CA TYR A 153 22.63 -4.55 -4.11
C TYR A 153 21.59 -3.94 -5.04
N ASN A 154 21.38 -2.64 -5.01
CA ASN A 154 20.33 -1.92 -5.76
C ASN A 154 18.91 -2.47 -5.46
N ILE A 155 18.68 -2.97 -4.25
CA ILE A 155 17.40 -3.49 -3.80
C ILE A 155 16.70 -2.46 -2.93
N GLN A 156 15.52 -1.98 -3.37
CA GLN A 156 14.71 -1.04 -2.61
C GLN A 156 13.49 -1.75 -2.00
N VAL A 157 13.63 -2.19 -0.77
CA VAL A 157 12.55 -2.80 0.02
C VAL A 157 12.50 -2.18 1.42
N PRO A 158 11.32 -1.88 1.98
CA PRO A 158 11.23 -1.38 3.34
C PRO A 158 11.66 -2.44 4.35
N VAL A 159 12.60 -2.08 5.20
CA VAL A 159 12.91 -2.79 6.45
C VAL A 159 12.48 -1.89 7.59
N PHE A 160 11.70 -2.40 8.52
CA PHE A 160 11.15 -1.59 9.61
C PHE A 160 11.06 -2.39 10.90
N ALA A 161 11.24 -1.68 12.01
CA ALA A 161 11.11 -2.23 13.33
C ALA A 161 9.68 -2.07 13.86
N TRP A 162 9.21 -3.09 14.60
CA TRP A 162 7.97 -2.97 15.36
C TRP A 162 8.34 -2.80 16.84
N ALA A 163 8.34 -1.56 17.28
CA ALA A 163 8.90 -1.14 18.56
C ALA A 163 8.40 -1.93 19.80
N HIS A 164 7.12 -2.33 19.80
CA HIS A 164 6.54 -3.07 20.92
C HIS A 164 6.98 -4.53 21.02
N HIS A 165 7.58 -5.09 19.96
CA HIS A 165 7.95 -6.51 19.91
C HIS A 165 9.44 -6.75 19.72
N ASN A 166 10.25 -5.70 19.66
CA ASN A 166 11.70 -5.79 19.39
C ASN A 166 11.99 -6.70 18.18
N ARG A 167 11.25 -6.51 17.08
CA ARG A 167 11.34 -7.34 15.86
C ARG A 167 11.43 -6.46 14.64
N ARG A 168 12.21 -6.93 13.66
CA ARG A 168 12.39 -6.29 12.36
C ARG A 168 11.66 -7.08 11.29
N TYR A 169 11.07 -6.37 10.36
CA TYR A 169 10.29 -6.94 9.26
C TYR A 169 10.78 -6.36 7.94
N LEU A 170 10.84 -7.22 6.93
CA LEU A 170 11.01 -6.82 5.54
C LEU A 170 9.67 -6.96 4.83
N ARG A 171 9.29 -5.96 4.04
CA ARG A 171 8.03 -5.96 3.29
C ARG A 171 8.31 -5.95 1.79
N THR A 172 7.69 -6.87 1.05
CA THR A 172 7.66 -6.86 -0.42
C THR A 172 6.32 -6.36 -0.94
N ALA A 173 6.33 -5.82 -2.15
CA ALA A 173 5.15 -5.42 -2.91
C ALA A 173 5.26 -6.04 -4.31
N SER A 174 4.17 -6.61 -4.81
CA SER A 174 4.12 -7.27 -6.11
C SER A 174 3.08 -6.64 -7.01
N PHE A 175 3.48 -6.28 -8.22
CA PHE A 175 2.64 -5.71 -9.26
C PHE A 175 3.07 -6.24 -10.63
N LEU A 176 2.33 -5.89 -11.69
CA LEU A 176 2.56 -6.37 -13.06
C LEU A 176 3.99 -6.15 -13.59
N TYR A 177 4.69 -5.15 -13.11
CA TYR A 177 6.07 -4.84 -13.51
C TYR A 177 7.13 -5.60 -12.73
N ASN A 178 6.75 -6.39 -11.72
CA ASN A 178 7.67 -7.23 -10.99
C ASN A 178 7.68 -8.66 -11.53
N SER A 179 8.80 -9.34 -11.37
CA SER A 179 8.97 -10.75 -11.71
C SER A 179 9.43 -11.58 -10.51
N LEU A 180 9.29 -12.90 -10.59
CA LEU A 180 9.73 -13.79 -9.49
C LEU A 180 11.26 -13.77 -9.31
N GLU A 181 12.00 -13.56 -10.40
CA GLU A 181 13.46 -13.49 -10.41
C GLU A 181 13.99 -12.36 -9.52
N GLU A 182 13.28 -11.23 -9.45
CA GLU A 182 13.65 -10.13 -8.54
C GLU A 182 13.59 -10.56 -7.07
N TYR A 183 12.62 -11.37 -6.69
CA TYR A 183 12.49 -11.89 -5.32
C TYR A 183 13.45 -13.04 -5.04
N GLN A 184 13.83 -13.82 -6.04
CA GLN A 184 14.89 -14.82 -5.95
C GLN A 184 16.23 -14.12 -5.69
N TYR A 185 16.53 -13.06 -6.45
CA TYR A 185 17.72 -12.25 -6.19
C TYR A 185 17.73 -11.65 -4.78
N LEU A 186 16.58 -11.11 -4.32
CA LEU A 186 16.47 -10.66 -2.93
C LEU A 186 16.75 -11.79 -1.94
N ALA A 187 16.22 -12.99 -2.16
CA ALA A 187 16.43 -14.13 -1.29
C ALA A 187 17.92 -14.55 -1.23
N GLU A 188 18.62 -14.60 -2.37
CA GLU A 188 20.07 -14.86 -2.43
C GLU A 188 20.88 -13.82 -1.63
N VAL A 189 20.49 -12.56 -1.72
CA VAL A 189 21.14 -11.48 -0.96
C VAL A 189 20.87 -11.62 0.54
N LEU A 190 19.63 -11.98 0.92
CA LEU A 190 19.28 -12.22 2.32
C LEU A 190 20.07 -13.39 2.90
N GLU A 191 20.23 -14.50 2.16
CA GLU A 191 21.03 -15.66 2.58
C GLU A 191 22.49 -15.29 2.86
N LYS A 192 23.02 -14.34 2.09
CA LYS A 192 24.40 -13.89 2.20
C LYS A 192 24.67 -12.92 3.35
N GLU A 193 23.69 -12.08 3.67
CA GLU A 193 23.87 -10.92 4.56
C GLU A 193 23.25 -11.14 5.95
N ILE A 194 22.47 -12.21 6.15
CA ILE A 194 21.84 -12.59 7.42
C ILE A 194 22.36 -13.96 7.89
#